data_e55a7985a46988f403b5af755724cd03
#
_entry.id   e55a7985a46988f403b5af755724cd03
#
_cell.length_a   1.000
_cell.length_b   1.000
_cell.length_c   1.000
_cell.angle_alpha   90.00
_cell.angle_beta   90.00
_cell.angle_gamma   90.00
#
_symmetry.space_group_name_H-M   'P 1'
#
loop_
_entity.id
_entity.type
_entity.pdbx_description
1 polymer ?
#
loop_
_entity_poly.entity_id
_entity_poly.type
_entity_poly.pdbx_seq_one_letter_code
_entity_poly.pdbx_strand_id
1 'polypeptide(L)'
;MKELARLIDLSMPIKDHWRWPVKVETTRRTEGEGYYTQSSTVQLRAHAFTHVDAPLHFVKGGESIDEIPLTQLAGRGVVVDVSHKGVNAEITSSDLDKNGGHVAEGDIALLMTA
;
A
#
# COMPACT_ATOMS: atom_id res chain seq x y z
N MET A 1 8.66 -0.78 31.57
CA MET A 1 7.78 -0.38 30.44
C MET A 1 8.39 -0.96 29.18
N LYS A 2 7.62 -1.74 28.36
CA LYS A 2 8.11 -2.13 27.04
C LYS A 2 8.25 -0.83 26.22
N GLU A 3 9.44 -0.61 25.70
CA GLU A 3 9.68 0.48 24.74
C GLU A 3 8.68 0.29 23.58
N LEU A 4 7.80 1.26 23.38
CA LEU A 4 6.87 1.22 22.27
C LEU A 4 7.70 1.28 20.98
N ALA A 5 7.55 0.27 20.13
CA ALA A 5 8.18 0.28 18.82
C ALA A 5 7.82 1.59 18.10
N ARG A 6 8.83 2.23 17.51
CA ARG A 6 8.61 3.46 16.73
C ARG A 6 7.80 3.10 15.50
N LEU A 7 6.61 3.67 15.36
CA LEU A 7 5.79 3.57 14.16
C LEU A 7 6.14 4.73 13.21
N ILE A 8 6.33 4.41 11.95
CA ILE A 8 6.58 5.38 10.88
C ILE A 8 5.54 5.15 9.82
N ASP A 9 4.71 6.16 9.56
CA ASP A 9 3.74 6.14 8.46
C ASP A 9 4.47 6.48 7.15
N LEU A 10 4.47 5.54 6.23
CA LEU A 10 5.04 5.67 4.89
C LEU A 10 3.96 5.91 3.82
N SER A 11 2.71 6.08 4.23
CA SER A 11 1.61 6.26 3.30
C SER A 11 1.68 7.60 2.59
N MET A 12 1.43 7.60 1.29
CA MET A 12 1.23 8.82 0.51
C MET A 12 -0.09 9.47 0.92
N PRO A 13 -0.11 10.76 1.29
CA PRO A 13 -1.35 11.46 1.63
C PRO A 13 -2.36 11.44 0.48
N ILE A 14 -3.61 11.07 0.77
CA ILE A 14 -4.71 11.13 -0.19
C ILE A 14 -5.14 12.59 -0.33
N LYS A 15 -4.84 13.19 -1.47
CA LYS A 15 -5.18 14.59 -1.80
C LYS A 15 -5.33 14.73 -3.31
N ASP A 16 -5.85 15.84 -3.78
CA ASP A 16 -5.95 16.10 -5.21
C ASP A 16 -4.58 16.00 -5.89
N HIS A 17 -4.54 15.23 -6.99
CA HIS A 17 -3.31 14.89 -7.68
C HIS A 17 -3.59 14.80 -9.19
N TRP A 18 -2.71 15.36 -10.03
CA TRP A 18 -2.87 15.41 -11.48
C TRP A 18 -3.11 14.04 -12.14
N ARG A 19 -2.48 12.98 -11.61
CA ARG A 19 -2.63 11.60 -12.12
C ARG A 19 -3.81 10.87 -11.48
N TRP A 20 -4.13 11.17 -10.22
CA TRP A 20 -5.15 10.50 -9.42
C TRP A 20 -6.10 11.54 -8.81
N PRO A 21 -7.07 12.04 -9.58
CA PRO A 21 -8.03 12.99 -9.05
C PRO A 21 -8.82 12.38 -7.89
N VAL A 22 -9.01 13.16 -6.84
CA VAL A 22 -9.80 12.79 -5.67
C VAL A 22 -10.97 13.74 -5.55
N LYS A 23 -12.17 13.22 -5.47
CA LYS A 23 -13.36 14.01 -5.20
C LYS A 23 -13.85 13.73 -3.79
N VAL A 24 -13.99 14.77 -2.99
CA VAL A 24 -14.54 14.69 -1.64
C VAL A 24 -15.76 15.60 -1.56
N GLU A 25 -16.90 15.03 -1.22
CA GLU A 25 -18.15 15.75 -1.03
C GLU A 25 -18.65 15.52 0.39
N THR A 26 -18.89 16.61 1.14
CA THR A 26 -19.58 16.52 2.42
C THR A 26 -21.06 16.32 2.14
N THR A 27 -21.56 15.12 2.43
CA THR A 27 -22.92 14.72 2.08
C THR A 27 -23.93 14.98 3.18
N ARG A 28 -23.48 15.08 4.42
CA ARG A 28 -24.36 15.32 5.57
C ARG A 28 -23.63 16.03 6.68
N ARG A 29 -24.34 17.01 7.29
CA ARG A 29 -23.99 17.61 8.59
C ARG A 29 -25.20 17.54 9.49
N THR A 30 -24.98 17.14 10.73
CA THR A 30 -26.01 17.19 11.77
C THR A 30 -25.40 17.84 13.00
N GLU A 31 -26.07 18.84 13.55
CA GLU A 31 -25.62 19.61 14.68
C GLU A 31 -26.79 19.74 15.67
N GLY A 32 -26.49 19.58 16.97
CA GLY A 32 -27.44 19.72 18.05
C GLY A 32 -26.71 19.97 19.36
N GLU A 33 -27.43 20.13 20.46
CA GLU A 33 -26.82 20.35 21.77
C GLU A 33 -25.89 19.17 22.14
N GLY A 34 -24.60 19.50 22.27
CA GLY A 34 -23.57 18.54 22.71
C GLY A 34 -23.10 17.51 21.66
N TYR A 35 -23.55 17.60 20.40
CA TYR A 35 -23.05 16.73 19.35
C TYR A 35 -22.91 17.42 18.00
N TYR A 36 -21.93 16.94 17.23
CA TYR A 36 -21.72 17.33 15.84
C TYR A 36 -21.32 16.09 15.03
N THR A 37 -21.94 15.90 13.88
CA THR A 37 -21.58 14.82 12.95
C THR A 37 -21.44 15.34 11.53
N GLN A 38 -20.47 14.80 10.79
CA GLN A 38 -20.27 15.08 9.38
C GLN A 38 -20.02 13.77 8.66
N SER A 39 -20.71 13.57 7.53
CA SER A 39 -20.46 12.46 6.61
C SER A 39 -19.93 13.00 5.31
N SER A 40 -18.99 12.30 4.71
CA SER A 40 -18.41 12.66 3.42
C SER A 40 -18.35 11.44 2.52
N THR A 41 -18.56 11.66 1.23
CA THR A 41 -18.30 10.69 0.17
C THR A 41 -16.95 10.98 -0.44
N VAL A 42 -16.12 9.93 -0.60
CA VAL A 42 -14.81 10.03 -1.25
C VAL A 42 -14.86 9.18 -2.51
N GLN A 43 -14.50 9.77 -3.64
CA GLN A 43 -14.36 9.08 -4.92
C GLN A 43 -12.91 9.18 -5.38
N LEU A 44 -12.29 8.03 -5.57
CA LEU A 44 -10.93 7.89 -6.10
C LEU A 44 -10.80 6.55 -6.84
N ARG A 45 -9.73 6.41 -7.61
CA ARG A 45 -9.40 5.11 -8.23
C ARG A 45 -8.82 4.17 -7.16
N ALA A 46 -9.18 2.87 -7.21
CA ALA A 46 -8.67 1.87 -6.27
C ALA A 46 -7.13 1.78 -6.31
N HIS A 47 -6.51 1.88 -7.50
CA HIS A 47 -5.06 1.87 -7.68
C HIS A 47 -4.47 3.30 -7.67
N ALA A 48 -4.79 4.05 -6.62
CA ALA A 48 -4.25 5.38 -6.39
C ALA A 48 -3.59 5.46 -5.02
N PHE A 49 -2.53 6.27 -4.91
CA PHE A 49 -1.77 6.48 -3.67
C PHE A 49 -1.16 5.17 -3.12
N THR A 50 -0.95 5.10 -1.81
CA THR A 50 -0.48 3.88 -1.15
C THR A 50 -1.64 2.91 -0.96
N HIS A 51 -1.55 1.74 -1.55
CA HIS A 51 -2.60 0.73 -1.51
C HIS A 51 -2.00 -0.69 -1.63
N VAL A 52 -2.85 -1.68 -1.47
CA VAL A 52 -2.51 -3.10 -1.68
C VAL A 52 -3.18 -3.57 -2.95
N ASP A 53 -2.42 -4.27 -3.81
CA ASP A 53 -2.95 -4.98 -4.96
C ASP A 53 -3.17 -6.45 -4.63
N ALA A 54 -4.38 -6.94 -4.89
CA ALA A 54 -4.67 -8.37 -4.80
C ALA A 54 -4.13 -9.12 -6.02
N PRO A 55 -3.82 -10.43 -5.91
CA PRO A 55 -3.43 -11.26 -7.06
C PRO A 55 -4.40 -11.16 -8.24
N LEU A 56 -5.70 -11.02 -7.98
CA LEU A 56 -6.73 -10.86 -9.01
C LEU A 56 -6.48 -9.68 -9.95
N HIS A 57 -5.73 -8.65 -9.51
CA HIS A 57 -5.42 -7.50 -10.36
C HIS A 57 -4.62 -7.87 -11.60
N PHE A 58 -3.70 -8.84 -11.50
CA PHE A 58 -2.82 -9.27 -12.60
C PHE A 58 -3.02 -10.73 -13.02
N VAL A 59 -3.62 -11.56 -12.16
CA VAL A 59 -3.76 -12.99 -12.38
C VAL A 59 -5.24 -13.34 -12.52
N LYS A 60 -5.65 -13.80 -13.71
CA LYS A 60 -7.03 -14.25 -13.93
C LYS A 60 -7.39 -15.41 -13.00
N GLY A 61 -8.42 -15.20 -12.16
CA GLY A 61 -8.85 -16.18 -11.16
C GLY A 61 -7.97 -16.20 -9.90
N GLY A 62 -7.10 -15.20 -9.71
CA GLY A 62 -6.38 -14.97 -8.46
C GLY A 62 -7.30 -14.53 -7.34
N GLU A 63 -6.81 -14.57 -6.11
CA GLU A 63 -7.55 -14.14 -4.91
C GLU A 63 -7.88 -12.65 -4.96
N SER A 64 -9.10 -12.30 -4.53
CA SER A 64 -9.50 -10.92 -4.31
C SER A 64 -8.97 -10.37 -2.97
N ILE A 65 -9.06 -9.06 -2.76
CA ILE A 65 -8.47 -8.42 -1.57
C ILE A 65 -9.11 -8.90 -0.25
N ASP A 66 -10.38 -9.26 -0.26
CA ASP A 66 -11.14 -9.77 0.88
C ASP A 66 -10.84 -11.24 1.19
N GLU A 67 -10.22 -11.95 0.27
CA GLU A 67 -9.76 -13.34 0.45
C GLU A 67 -8.35 -13.43 1.05
N ILE A 68 -7.55 -12.35 0.99
CA ILE A 68 -6.18 -12.33 1.49
C ILE A 68 -6.16 -12.26 3.01
N PRO A 69 -5.56 -13.24 3.71
CA PRO A 69 -5.42 -13.18 5.16
C PRO A 69 -4.57 -11.98 5.61
N LEU A 70 -5.00 -11.25 6.63
CA LEU A 70 -4.24 -10.11 7.17
C LEU A 70 -2.82 -10.48 7.62
N THR A 71 -2.58 -11.74 7.97
CA THR A 71 -1.26 -12.26 8.32
C THR A 71 -0.26 -12.21 7.15
N GLN A 72 -0.73 -12.16 5.92
CA GLN A 72 0.13 -11.94 4.74
C GLN A 72 0.53 -10.48 4.53
N LEU A 73 -0.17 -9.54 5.20
CA LEU A 73 0.06 -8.11 5.08
C LEU A 73 0.92 -7.54 6.22
N ALA A 74 1.40 -8.40 7.12
CA ALA A 74 2.26 -8.01 8.24
C ALA A 74 3.35 -9.05 8.46
N GLY A 75 4.59 -8.61 8.56
CA GLY A 75 5.73 -9.51 8.73
C GLY A 75 7.04 -8.74 8.91
N ARG A 76 8.14 -9.46 8.91
CA ARG A 76 9.48 -8.89 8.94
C ARG A 76 9.77 -8.25 7.58
N GLY A 77 10.05 -6.95 7.53
CA GLY A 77 10.50 -6.27 6.32
C GLY A 77 11.96 -6.61 5.99
N VAL A 78 12.23 -6.98 4.74
CA VAL A 78 13.57 -7.29 4.24
C VAL A 78 13.83 -6.52 2.96
N VAL A 79 14.92 -5.77 2.90
CA VAL A 79 15.27 -4.95 1.73
C VAL A 79 15.92 -5.81 0.66
N VAL A 80 15.40 -5.75 -0.55
CA VAL A 80 16.01 -6.31 -1.76
C VAL A 80 16.51 -5.15 -2.61
N ASP A 81 17.81 -4.98 -2.69
CA ASP A 81 18.43 -3.89 -3.42
C ASP A 81 18.46 -4.18 -4.93
N VAL A 82 17.66 -3.42 -5.66
CA VAL A 82 17.63 -3.39 -7.13
C VAL A 82 17.90 -1.98 -7.68
N SER A 83 18.57 -1.13 -6.89
CA SER A 83 18.89 0.26 -7.24
C SER A 83 19.81 0.42 -8.45
N HIS A 84 20.49 -0.67 -8.83
CA HIS A 84 21.31 -0.72 -10.06
C HIS A 84 20.48 -0.69 -11.35
N LYS A 85 19.16 -0.88 -11.27
CA LYS A 85 18.26 -0.81 -12.42
C LYS A 85 18.03 0.66 -12.80
N GLY A 86 18.14 0.94 -14.08
CA GLY A 86 17.88 2.29 -14.61
C GLY A 86 16.39 2.67 -14.58
N VAL A 87 16.11 3.93 -14.87
CA VAL A 87 14.74 4.47 -14.93
C VAL A 87 13.90 3.66 -15.93
N ASN A 88 12.71 3.23 -15.51
CA ASN A 88 11.78 2.38 -16.26
C ASN A 88 12.33 1.00 -16.69
N ALA A 89 13.45 0.57 -16.14
CA ALA A 89 13.94 -0.78 -16.39
C ALA A 89 13.06 -1.82 -15.69
N GLU A 90 12.85 -2.94 -16.38
CA GLU A 90 12.12 -4.08 -15.81
C GLU A 90 12.95 -4.74 -14.68
N ILE A 91 12.29 -5.07 -13.58
CA ILE A 91 12.83 -5.92 -12.53
C ILE A 91 12.38 -7.34 -12.84
N THR A 92 13.32 -8.20 -13.21
CA THR A 92 13.04 -9.59 -13.61
C THR A 92 13.15 -10.56 -12.44
N SER A 93 12.63 -11.79 -12.61
CA SER A 93 12.84 -12.87 -11.64
C SER A 93 14.33 -13.12 -11.36
N SER A 94 15.17 -13.05 -12.39
CA SER A 94 16.63 -13.19 -12.23
C SER A 94 17.25 -12.09 -11.35
N ASP A 95 16.73 -10.86 -11.42
CA ASP A 95 17.18 -9.78 -10.51
C ASP A 95 16.80 -10.09 -9.06
N LEU A 96 15.59 -10.62 -8.85
CA LEU A 96 15.11 -10.99 -7.51
C LEU A 96 15.88 -12.20 -6.97
N ASP A 97 16.12 -13.23 -7.78
CA ASP A 97 16.90 -14.41 -7.38
C ASP A 97 18.32 -14.02 -6.95
N LYS A 98 18.95 -13.11 -7.72
CA LYS A 98 20.32 -12.67 -7.48
C LYS A 98 20.45 -11.81 -6.22
N ASN A 99 19.47 -10.94 -5.95
CA ASN A 99 19.56 -9.95 -4.88
C ASN A 99 18.70 -10.30 -3.66
N GLY A 100 17.77 -11.24 -3.76
CA GLY A 100 16.80 -11.63 -2.74
C GLY A 100 17.09 -12.92 -1.98
N GLY A 101 18.29 -13.55 -2.16
CA GLY A 101 18.61 -14.83 -1.54
C GLY A 101 18.60 -14.87 0.00
N HIS A 102 18.44 -13.73 0.64
CA HIS A 102 18.31 -13.58 2.12
C HIS A 102 16.86 -13.41 2.59
N VAL A 103 15.90 -13.38 1.66
CA VAL A 103 14.46 -13.31 1.97
C VAL A 103 13.98 -14.72 2.32
N ALA A 104 13.29 -14.84 3.44
CA ALA A 104 12.72 -16.08 3.92
C ALA A 104 11.19 -16.12 3.73
N GLU A 105 10.61 -17.31 3.85
CA GLU A 105 9.16 -17.47 3.84
C GLU A 105 8.51 -16.64 4.96
N GLY A 106 7.45 -15.89 4.64
CA GLY A 106 6.74 -14.99 5.55
C GLY A 106 7.36 -13.60 5.69
N ASP A 107 8.50 -13.32 5.04
CA ASP A 107 9.06 -11.97 4.97
C ASP A 107 8.29 -11.09 3.98
N ILE A 108 8.33 -9.78 4.22
CA ILE A 108 7.85 -8.76 3.29
C ILE A 108 9.05 -8.17 2.58
N ALA A 109 9.21 -8.47 1.30
CA ALA A 109 10.28 -7.93 0.48
C ALA A 109 10.02 -6.45 0.15
N LEU A 110 10.95 -5.59 0.55
CA LEU A 110 10.96 -4.16 0.24
C LEU A 110 11.94 -3.93 -0.92
N LEU A 111 11.44 -3.71 -2.12
CA LEU A 111 12.27 -3.45 -3.29
C LEU A 111 12.83 -2.03 -3.22
N MET A 112 14.15 -1.91 -3.05
CA MET A 112 14.85 -0.63 -3.09
C MET A 112 15.24 -0.32 -4.53
N THR A 113 14.55 0.65 -5.13
CA THR A 113 14.87 1.21 -6.44
C THR A 113 15.63 2.54 -6.28
N ALA A 114 16.30 3.02 -7.33
CA ALA A 114 16.99 4.32 -7.32
C ALA A 114 16.00 5.50 -7.32
#